data_9203d1917a27d3c3e5f6f8b90d1e1f2f
#
_entry.id   9203d1917a27d3c3e5f6f8b90d1e1f2f
#
_cell.length_a   1.000
_cell.length_b   1.000
_cell.length_c   1.000
_cell.angle_alpha   90.00
_cell.angle_beta   90.00
_cell.angle_gamma   90.00
#
_symmetry.space_group_name_H-M   'P 1'
#
loop_
_entity.id
_entity.type
_entity.pdbx_description
1 polymer ?
#
loop_
_entity_poly.entity_id
_entity_poly.type
_entity_poly.pdbx_seq_one_letter_code
_entity_poly.pdbx_strand_id
1 'polypeptide(L)'
;MITINKLQKNFGEKKAVDIENYIINQGEMLGLVGNNGAGKTTLFRLILDLLKADAGNVTINDIDVSKSEEWKKFTGAFIDDGFLIDYLTPEEYFYFIGKMYGLKKEEVDERLIQFERFMNGEVVGQKKFIRNFSAGNKQKIGIISAMLHYPQLLILDEPFNFLDPSSQSVIKHLLKKYNEEHNATVIISSHNLNHTVDVCPRIALLEHGIIIRDIQNENNSAEKELEDYFNINIDDFIQEKEVANPETEEATAGTEE
;
A
#
# COMPACT_ATOMS: atom_id res chain seq x y z
N MET A 1 -7.34 -12.66 10.53
CA MET A 1 -5.90 -12.46 10.20
C MET A 1 -5.32 -11.25 10.93
N ILE A 2 -5.77 -10.04 10.67
CA ILE A 2 -5.31 -8.83 11.39
C ILE A 2 -6.47 -8.27 12.19
N THR A 3 -6.20 -7.92 13.46
CA THR A 3 -7.15 -7.20 14.31
C THR A 3 -6.47 -5.94 14.83
N ILE A 4 -7.10 -4.80 14.56
CA ILE A 4 -6.72 -3.49 15.06
C ILE A 4 -7.69 -3.11 16.17
N ASN A 5 -7.18 -2.70 17.34
CA ASN A 5 -8.00 -2.39 18.49
C ASN A 5 -7.52 -1.08 19.14
N LYS A 6 -8.36 -0.05 19.13
CA LYS A 6 -8.14 1.29 19.69
C LYS A 6 -6.79 1.89 19.31
N LEU A 7 -6.37 1.67 18.06
CA LEU A 7 -5.05 2.04 17.58
C LEU A 7 -4.95 3.54 17.34
N GLN A 8 -4.01 4.18 18.01
CA GLN A 8 -3.77 5.62 17.87
C GLN A 8 -2.30 5.94 17.64
N LYS A 9 -2.06 6.90 16.74
CA LYS A 9 -0.75 7.49 16.50
C LYS A 9 -0.87 8.98 16.21
N ASN A 10 -0.10 9.76 16.97
CA ASN A 10 -0.02 11.21 16.83
C ASN A 10 1.39 11.64 16.45
N PHE A 11 1.53 12.69 15.66
CA PHE A 11 2.77 13.42 15.41
C PHE A 11 2.55 14.88 15.81
N GLY A 12 3.02 15.25 17.01
CA GLY A 12 2.65 16.50 17.65
C GLY A 12 1.13 16.57 17.87
N GLU A 13 0.48 17.61 17.36
CA GLU A 13 -0.98 17.78 17.47
C GLU A 13 -1.78 17.02 16.40
N LYS A 14 -1.09 16.52 15.37
CA LYS A 14 -1.77 15.83 14.26
C LYS A 14 -2.00 14.36 14.61
N LYS A 15 -3.28 13.94 14.64
CA LYS A 15 -3.66 12.52 14.64
C LYS A 15 -3.39 11.93 13.25
N ALA A 16 -2.45 10.99 13.18
CA ALA A 16 -2.11 10.32 11.92
C ALA A 16 -2.87 9.00 11.74
N VAL A 17 -3.25 8.34 12.85
CA VAL A 17 -4.11 7.15 12.88
C VAL A 17 -4.96 7.19 14.15
N ASP A 18 -6.27 6.94 14.00
CA ASP A 18 -7.25 6.85 15.08
C ASP A 18 -8.34 5.85 14.67
N ILE A 19 -8.08 4.55 14.88
CA ILE A 19 -8.95 3.45 14.46
C ILE A 19 -9.41 2.68 15.69
N GLU A 20 -10.72 2.75 16.00
CA GLU A 20 -11.29 2.10 17.17
C GLU A 20 -11.24 0.57 17.07
N ASN A 21 -11.77 0.01 15.99
CA ASN A 21 -11.71 -1.42 15.69
C ASN A 21 -11.72 -1.64 14.18
N TYR A 22 -10.83 -2.52 13.71
CA TYR A 22 -10.84 -2.95 12.31
C TYR A 22 -10.31 -4.38 12.18
N ILE A 23 -10.97 -5.18 11.34
CA ILE A 23 -10.62 -6.58 11.13
C ILE A 23 -10.42 -6.85 9.65
N ILE A 24 -9.30 -7.51 9.34
CA ILE A 24 -9.00 -8.04 8.00
C ILE A 24 -8.88 -9.56 8.16
N ASN A 25 -9.75 -10.31 7.48
CA ASN A 25 -9.78 -11.76 7.62
C ASN A 25 -8.67 -12.43 6.80
N GLN A 26 -8.41 -13.69 7.09
CA GLN A 26 -7.47 -14.49 6.30
C GLN A 26 -8.00 -14.69 4.88
N GLY A 27 -7.08 -14.59 3.90
CA GLY A 27 -7.41 -14.73 2.48
C GLY A 27 -8.08 -13.51 1.85
N GLU A 28 -8.38 -12.45 2.62
CA GLU A 28 -8.92 -11.22 2.04
C GLU A 28 -7.87 -10.45 1.23
N MET A 29 -8.33 -9.82 0.15
CA MET A 29 -7.57 -8.84 -0.60
C MET A 29 -8.21 -7.48 -0.38
N LEU A 30 -7.50 -6.61 0.37
CA LEU A 30 -7.97 -5.29 0.79
C LEU A 30 -7.19 -4.17 0.10
N GLY A 31 -7.92 -3.24 -0.52
CA GLY A 31 -7.38 -1.95 -0.97
C GLY A 31 -7.58 -0.87 0.08
N LEU A 32 -6.50 -0.25 0.54
CA LEU A 32 -6.54 0.92 1.43
C LEU A 32 -6.37 2.19 0.61
N VAL A 33 -7.45 2.90 0.37
CA VAL A 33 -7.47 4.12 -0.45
C VAL A 33 -7.50 5.36 0.42
N GLY A 34 -6.94 6.46 -0.06
CA GLY A 34 -6.98 7.76 0.62
C GLY A 34 -5.94 8.71 0.04
N ASN A 35 -6.17 10.00 0.23
CA ASN A 35 -5.28 11.06 -0.24
C ASN A 35 -3.87 10.95 0.39
N ASN A 36 -2.92 11.68 -0.19
CA ASN A 36 -1.60 11.82 0.41
C ASN A 36 -1.73 12.48 1.80
N GLY A 37 -1.10 11.84 2.80
CA GLY A 37 -1.21 12.30 4.20
C GLY A 37 -2.45 11.79 4.95
N ALA A 38 -3.29 10.94 4.37
CA ALA A 38 -4.43 10.31 5.04
C ALA A 38 -4.06 9.35 6.18
N GLY A 39 -2.81 8.84 6.21
CA GLY A 39 -2.33 7.94 7.24
C GLY A 39 -2.03 6.51 6.78
N LYS A 40 -2.14 6.20 5.47
CA LYS A 40 -1.95 4.84 4.91
C LYS A 40 -0.61 4.21 5.30
N THR A 41 0.50 4.86 4.95
CA THR A 41 1.86 4.41 5.29
C THR A 41 2.07 4.34 6.80
N THR A 42 1.49 5.27 7.56
CA THR A 42 1.55 5.26 9.04
C THR A 42 0.85 4.02 9.59
N LEU A 43 -0.34 3.70 9.07
CA LEU A 43 -1.07 2.50 9.46
C LEU A 43 -0.28 1.23 9.13
N PHE A 44 0.31 1.12 7.94
CA PHE A 44 1.14 -0.02 7.58
C PHE A 44 2.37 -0.16 8.48
N ARG A 45 3.04 0.94 8.81
CA ARG A 45 4.17 0.93 9.75
C ARG A 45 3.77 0.51 11.16
N LEU A 46 2.55 0.83 11.61
CA LEU A 46 2.01 0.36 12.89
C LEU A 46 1.69 -1.14 12.85
N ILE A 47 1.08 -1.63 11.78
CA ILE A 47 0.78 -3.07 11.58
C ILE A 47 2.08 -3.90 11.57
N LEU A 48 3.14 -3.35 10.98
CA LEU A 48 4.46 -4.01 10.85
C LEU A 48 5.40 -3.74 12.05
N ASP A 49 4.91 -3.11 13.11
CA ASP A 49 5.72 -2.70 14.28
C ASP A 49 7.01 -1.92 13.92
N LEU A 50 6.97 -1.22 12.77
CA LEU A 50 8.02 -0.27 12.35
C LEU A 50 7.85 1.09 13.01
N LEU A 51 6.69 1.32 13.62
CA LEU A 51 6.33 2.53 14.35
C LEU A 51 5.54 2.14 15.59
N LYS A 52 5.93 2.68 16.74
CA LYS A 52 5.24 2.42 18.01
C LYS A 52 3.91 3.19 18.07
N ALA A 53 2.83 2.49 18.39
CA ALA A 53 1.53 3.09 18.67
C ALA A 53 1.58 3.91 19.98
N ASP A 54 0.78 4.99 20.05
CA ASP A 54 0.61 5.77 21.27
C ASP A 54 -0.47 5.15 22.17
N ALA A 55 -1.46 4.47 21.57
CA ALA A 55 -2.47 3.68 22.27
C ALA A 55 -2.95 2.53 21.38
N GLY A 56 -3.61 1.54 22.01
CA GLY A 56 -4.15 0.37 21.33
C GLY A 56 -3.10 -0.64 20.91
N ASN A 57 -3.50 -1.59 20.10
CA ASN A 57 -2.61 -2.63 19.59
C ASN A 57 -3.07 -3.20 18.25
N VAL A 58 -2.16 -3.90 17.59
CA VAL A 58 -2.42 -4.71 16.39
C VAL A 58 -2.03 -6.14 16.69
N THR A 59 -2.88 -7.09 16.29
CA THR A 59 -2.52 -8.52 16.28
C THR A 59 -2.57 -9.08 14.86
N ILE A 60 -1.65 -10.00 14.56
CA ILE A 60 -1.63 -10.79 13.32
C ILE A 60 -1.71 -12.27 13.74
N ASN A 61 -2.75 -12.98 13.32
CA ASN A 61 -3.04 -14.35 13.79
C ASN A 61 -2.98 -14.46 15.32
N ASP A 62 -3.65 -13.52 16.02
CA ASP A 62 -3.69 -13.41 17.49
C ASP A 62 -2.34 -13.11 18.16
N ILE A 63 -1.28 -12.89 17.38
CA ILE A 63 0.03 -12.48 17.87
C ILE A 63 0.09 -10.96 17.93
N ASP A 64 0.26 -10.39 19.11
CA ASP A 64 0.49 -8.95 19.28
C ASP A 64 1.84 -8.56 18.68
N VAL A 65 1.80 -7.70 17.66
CA VAL A 65 3.00 -7.35 16.87
C VAL A 65 4.08 -6.67 17.68
N SER A 66 3.71 -5.98 18.76
CA SER A 66 4.66 -5.27 19.64
C SER A 66 5.32 -6.17 20.70
N LYS A 67 4.83 -7.42 20.87
CA LYS A 67 5.29 -8.33 21.93
C LYS A 67 6.00 -9.57 21.40
N SER A 68 5.89 -9.87 20.11
CA SER A 68 6.47 -11.06 19.51
C SER A 68 6.89 -10.79 18.08
N GLU A 69 7.92 -11.46 17.60
CA GLU A 69 8.39 -11.40 16.21
C GLU A 69 7.92 -12.61 15.35
N GLU A 70 7.14 -13.52 15.92
CA GLU A 70 6.69 -14.73 15.23
C GLU A 70 5.87 -14.44 13.96
N TRP A 71 5.10 -13.36 13.96
CA TRP A 71 4.33 -12.92 12.80
C TRP A 71 5.20 -12.57 11.58
N LYS A 72 6.47 -12.18 11.78
CA LYS A 72 7.40 -11.84 10.69
C LYS A 72 7.70 -13.05 9.79
N LYS A 73 7.62 -14.26 10.31
CA LYS A 73 7.92 -15.51 9.57
C LYS A 73 6.96 -15.75 8.40
N PHE A 74 5.73 -15.25 8.50
CA PHE A 74 4.69 -15.44 7.48
C PHE A 74 4.18 -14.13 6.91
N THR A 75 4.91 -13.03 7.11
CA THR A 75 4.56 -11.70 6.60
C THR A 75 5.63 -11.24 5.63
N GLY A 76 5.21 -10.79 4.46
CA GLY A 76 6.01 -10.07 3.49
C GLY A 76 5.50 -8.63 3.36
N ALA A 77 6.42 -7.67 3.27
CA ALA A 77 6.03 -6.27 3.13
C ALA A 77 7.02 -5.48 2.27
N PHE A 78 6.51 -4.54 1.52
CA PHE A 78 7.29 -3.52 0.86
C PHE A 78 6.60 -2.17 1.02
N ILE A 79 7.24 -1.25 1.76
CA ILE A 79 6.70 0.06 2.11
C ILE A 79 7.34 1.15 1.25
N ASP A 80 8.66 1.15 1.13
CA ASP A 80 9.41 2.09 0.30
C ASP A 80 10.80 1.52 -0.04
N ASP A 81 11.48 2.14 -1.02
CA ASP A 81 12.80 1.70 -1.49
C ASP A 81 13.93 1.93 -0.48
N GLY A 82 13.71 2.72 0.56
CA GLY A 82 14.66 2.90 1.66
C GLY A 82 14.93 1.63 2.47
N PHE A 83 14.09 0.60 2.34
CA PHE A 83 14.32 -0.72 2.93
C PHE A 83 15.14 -1.66 2.05
N LEU A 84 15.48 -1.29 0.82
CA LEU A 84 16.33 -2.09 -0.05
C LEU A 84 17.81 -1.93 0.36
N ILE A 85 18.58 -3.01 0.19
CA ILE A 85 20.03 -2.96 0.43
C ILE A 85 20.73 -2.47 -0.84
N ASP A 86 20.96 -1.19 -0.90
CA ASP A 86 21.44 -0.44 -2.07
C ASP A 86 22.75 -0.93 -2.68
N TYR A 87 23.60 -1.61 -1.91
CA TYR A 87 24.94 -2.05 -2.31
C TYR A 87 24.98 -3.52 -2.77
N LEU A 88 23.82 -4.18 -2.86
CA LEU A 88 23.68 -5.50 -3.46
C LEU A 88 23.18 -5.41 -4.89
N THR A 89 23.48 -6.40 -5.70
CA THR A 89 22.76 -6.66 -6.95
C THR A 89 21.38 -7.25 -6.62
N PRO A 90 20.40 -7.20 -7.53
CA PRO A 90 19.09 -7.80 -7.29
C PRO A 90 19.18 -9.29 -6.92
N GLU A 91 20.06 -10.06 -7.59
CA GLU A 91 20.26 -11.48 -7.31
C GLU A 91 20.81 -11.71 -5.90
N GLU A 92 21.84 -10.94 -5.51
CA GLU A 92 22.41 -11.02 -4.16
C GLU A 92 21.36 -10.68 -3.10
N TYR A 93 20.50 -9.68 -3.37
CA TYR A 93 19.43 -9.28 -2.48
C TYR A 93 18.35 -10.36 -2.37
N PHE A 94 17.90 -10.94 -3.48
CA PHE A 94 16.93 -12.04 -3.45
C PHE A 94 17.47 -13.27 -2.73
N TYR A 95 18.74 -13.63 -2.94
CA TYR A 95 19.38 -14.74 -2.19
C TYR A 95 19.52 -14.42 -0.71
N PHE A 96 19.83 -13.18 -0.36
CA PHE A 96 19.88 -12.73 1.03
C PHE A 96 18.51 -12.88 1.71
N ILE A 97 17.46 -12.36 1.09
CA ILE A 97 16.08 -12.48 1.59
C ILE A 97 15.67 -13.96 1.67
N GLY A 98 15.88 -14.73 0.62
CA GLY A 98 15.59 -16.17 0.61
C GLY A 98 16.25 -16.91 1.76
N LYS A 99 17.53 -16.64 2.00
CA LYS A 99 18.28 -17.24 3.11
C LYS A 99 17.71 -16.90 4.49
N MET A 100 17.21 -15.67 4.69
CA MET A 100 16.56 -15.26 5.95
C MET A 100 15.30 -16.10 6.24
N TYR A 101 14.61 -16.53 5.20
CA TYR A 101 13.43 -17.41 5.29
C TYR A 101 13.74 -18.90 5.08
N GLY A 102 15.03 -19.28 5.12
CA GLY A 102 15.48 -20.68 5.04
C GLY A 102 15.46 -21.30 3.64
N LEU A 103 15.31 -20.48 2.58
CA LEU A 103 15.35 -20.96 1.20
C LEU A 103 16.78 -21.16 0.72
N LYS A 104 16.99 -22.21 -0.06
CA LYS A 104 18.24 -22.42 -0.81
C LYS A 104 18.25 -21.55 -2.07
N LYS A 105 19.44 -21.39 -2.64
CA LYS A 105 19.62 -20.58 -3.84
C LYS A 105 18.78 -21.10 -5.01
N GLU A 106 18.77 -22.41 -5.21
CA GLU A 106 18.02 -23.09 -6.27
C GLU A 106 16.51 -22.85 -6.14
N GLU A 107 15.98 -22.84 -4.89
CA GLU A 107 14.58 -22.53 -4.61
C GLU A 107 14.25 -21.06 -4.90
N VAL A 108 15.18 -20.15 -4.62
CA VAL A 108 15.02 -18.72 -4.98
C VAL A 108 14.98 -18.57 -6.49
N ASP A 109 15.91 -19.20 -7.23
CA ASP A 109 15.96 -19.14 -8.69
C ASP A 109 14.65 -19.68 -9.30
N GLU A 110 14.14 -20.80 -8.79
CA GLU A 110 12.87 -21.39 -9.22
C GLU A 110 11.68 -20.43 -8.97
N ARG A 111 11.63 -19.80 -7.79
CA ARG A 111 10.56 -18.85 -7.44
C ARG A 111 10.64 -17.57 -8.26
N LEU A 112 11.80 -17.14 -8.70
CA LEU A 112 11.97 -15.96 -9.54
C LEU A 112 11.38 -16.13 -10.95
N ILE A 113 11.23 -17.36 -11.43
CA ILE A 113 10.65 -17.64 -12.77
C ILE A 113 9.26 -17.04 -12.92
N GLN A 114 8.40 -17.12 -11.90
CA GLN A 114 7.06 -16.55 -11.95
C GLN A 114 7.03 -15.02 -12.16
N PHE A 115 8.13 -14.34 -11.84
CA PHE A 115 8.27 -12.89 -11.98
C PHE A 115 8.98 -12.45 -13.27
N GLU A 116 9.38 -13.37 -14.16
CA GLU A 116 10.11 -13.03 -15.40
C GLU A 116 9.40 -11.95 -16.21
N ARG A 117 8.08 -12.11 -16.41
CA ARG A 117 7.28 -11.12 -17.16
C ARG A 117 7.23 -9.76 -16.44
N PHE A 118 7.19 -9.75 -15.11
CA PHE A 118 7.19 -8.52 -14.31
C PHE A 118 8.56 -7.84 -14.32
N MET A 119 9.64 -8.61 -14.26
CA MET A 119 11.01 -8.12 -14.36
C MET A 119 11.35 -7.60 -15.76
N ASN A 120 10.73 -8.16 -16.82
CA ASN A 120 10.90 -7.76 -18.22
C ASN A 120 12.36 -7.70 -18.68
N GLY A 121 13.24 -8.57 -18.14
CA GLY A 121 14.69 -8.55 -18.42
C GLY A 121 15.45 -7.33 -17.88
N GLU A 122 14.82 -6.48 -17.08
CA GLU A 122 15.39 -5.22 -16.59
C GLU A 122 15.97 -5.31 -15.16
N VAL A 123 15.75 -6.42 -14.45
CA VAL A 123 16.14 -6.59 -13.05
C VAL A 123 17.29 -7.59 -12.90
N VAL A 124 17.02 -8.86 -13.15
CA VAL A 124 18.01 -9.94 -13.05
C VAL A 124 18.97 -9.92 -14.25
N GLY A 125 20.25 -10.22 -14.05
CA GLY A 125 21.29 -10.25 -15.09
C GLY A 125 21.94 -8.89 -15.41
N GLN A 126 21.50 -7.80 -14.78
CA GLN A 126 21.98 -6.45 -15.10
C GLN A 126 23.37 -6.10 -14.53
N LYS A 127 23.92 -6.91 -13.64
CA LYS A 127 25.28 -6.76 -13.04
C LYS A 127 25.55 -5.37 -12.46
N LYS A 128 24.55 -4.71 -11.90
CA LYS A 128 24.65 -3.40 -11.25
C LYS A 128 23.98 -3.41 -9.88
N PHE A 129 24.40 -2.52 -8.98
CA PHE A 129 23.83 -2.39 -7.66
C PHE A 129 22.41 -1.79 -7.70
N ILE A 130 21.57 -2.17 -6.71
CA ILE A 130 20.18 -1.71 -6.58
C ILE A 130 20.07 -0.19 -6.63
N ARG A 131 20.99 0.56 -5.99
CA ARG A 131 21.03 2.02 -6.04
C ARG A 131 21.06 2.62 -7.45
N ASN A 132 21.56 1.87 -8.43
CA ASN A 132 21.73 2.33 -9.82
C ASN A 132 20.53 1.98 -10.72
N PHE A 133 19.47 1.41 -10.15
CA PHE A 133 18.24 1.13 -10.87
C PHE A 133 17.28 2.32 -10.85
N SER A 134 16.39 2.41 -11.83
CA SER A 134 15.27 3.34 -11.84
C SER A 134 14.32 3.08 -10.67
N ALA A 135 13.52 4.09 -10.29
CA ALA A 135 12.51 3.92 -9.25
C ALA A 135 11.55 2.75 -9.56
N GLY A 136 11.12 2.60 -10.84
CA GLY A 136 10.25 1.48 -11.25
C GLY A 136 10.91 0.12 -11.08
N ASN A 137 12.20 -0.02 -11.38
CA ASN A 137 12.90 -1.29 -11.18
C ASN A 137 13.20 -1.56 -9.70
N LYS A 138 13.47 -0.55 -8.88
CA LYS A 138 13.53 -0.70 -7.42
C LYS A 138 12.18 -1.15 -6.85
N GLN A 139 11.09 -0.59 -7.36
CA GLN A 139 9.72 -1.02 -7.02
C GLN A 139 9.51 -2.51 -7.34
N LYS A 140 9.91 -2.96 -8.54
CA LYS A 140 9.86 -4.37 -8.93
C LYS A 140 10.66 -5.25 -7.96
N ILE A 141 11.89 -4.85 -7.64
CA ILE A 141 12.78 -5.58 -6.70
C ILE A 141 12.12 -5.71 -5.32
N GLY A 142 11.59 -4.61 -4.78
CA GLY A 142 10.94 -4.59 -3.48
C GLY A 142 9.71 -5.49 -3.41
N ILE A 143 8.82 -5.41 -4.39
CA ILE A 143 7.61 -6.26 -4.47
C ILE A 143 7.99 -7.74 -4.58
N ILE A 144 8.93 -8.09 -5.45
CA ILE A 144 9.40 -9.48 -5.62
C ILE A 144 9.97 -10.00 -4.30
N SER A 145 10.82 -9.22 -3.63
CA SER A 145 11.42 -9.62 -2.36
C SER A 145 10.38 -9.88 -1.27
N ALA A 146 9.32 -9.06 -1.21
CA ALA A 146 8.22 -9.23 -0.27
C ALA A 146 7.41 -10.52 -0.52
N MET A 147 7.33 -10.98 -1.77
CA MET A 147 6.57 -12.18 -2.18
C MET A 147 7.42 -13.47 -2.18
N LEU A 148 8.74 -13.35 -2.16
CA LEU A 148 9.69 -14.44 -2.45
C LEU A 148 9.53 -15.67 -1.55
N HIS A 149 9.20 -15.49 -0.27
CA HIS A 149 9.07 -16.57 0.70
C HIS A 149 7.64 -17.14 0.83
N TYR A 150 6.72 -16.71 -0.05
CA TYR A 150 5.29 -17.07 -0.05
C TYR A 150 4.60 -16.72 1.28
N PRO A 151 4.57 -15.44 1.67
CA PRO A 151 3.95 -15.01 2.91
C PRO A 151 2.43 -15.27 2.93
N GLN A 152 1.90 -15.58 4.12
CA GLN A 152 0.44 -15.65 4.34
C GLN A 152 -0.19 -14.27 4.42
N LEU A 153 0.59 -13.24 4.78
CA LEU A 153 0.23 -11.83 4.79
C LEU A 153 1.20 -11.04 3.93
N LEU A 154 0.69 -10.36 2.92
CA LEU A 154 1.44 -9.48 2.04
C LEU A 154 0.94 -8.04 2.19
N ILE A 155 1.83 -7.10 2.53
CA ILE A 155 1.51 -5.67 2.65
C ILE A 155 2.37 -4.87 1.68
N LEU A 156 1.72 -4.12 0.78
CA LEU A 156 2.39 -3.32 -0.24
C LEU A 156 1.90 -1.87 -0.19
N ASP A 157 2.80 -0.93 0.06
CA ASP A 157 2.47 0.50 0.05
C ASP A 157 2.69 1.07 -1.35
N GLU A 158 1.63 1.59 -1.96
CA GLU A 158 1.64 2.19 -3.30
C GLU A 158 2.35 1.33 -4.38
N PRO A 159 2.01 0.03 -4.53
CA PRO A 159 2.79 -0.90 -5.37
C PRO A 159 2.78 -0.56 -6.87
N PHE A 160 1.86 0.27 -7.33
CA PHE A 160 1.72 0.65 -8.74
C PHE A 160 2.52 1.90 -9.12
N ASN A 161 3.06 2.62 -8.14
CA ASN A 161 3.86 3.82 -8.38
C ASN A 161 5.14 3.49 -9.16
N PHE A 162 5.56 4.41 -10.02
CA PHE A 162 6.76 4.32 -10.85
C PHE A 162 6.77 3.18 -11.87
N LEU A 163 5.73 2.36 -11.95
CA LEU A 163 5.59 1.29 -12.92
C LEU A 163 4.93 1.81 -14.21
N ASP A 164 5.43 1.34 -15.35
CA ASP A 164 4.77 1.54 -16.63
C ASP A 164 3.42 0.75 -16.70
N PRO A 165 2.49 1.11 -17.60
CA PRO A 165 1.17 0.47 -17.68
C PRO A 165 1.23 -1.04 -17.88
N SER A 166 2.23 -1.55 -18.59
CA SER A 166 2.42 -2.99 -18.81
C SER A 166 2.79 -3.68 -17.50
N SER A 167 3.77 -3.14 -16.78
CA SER A 167 4.19 -3.64 -15.47
C SER A 167 3.06 -3.56 -14.43
N GLN A 168 2.25 -2.49 -14.45
CA GLN A 168 1.05 -2.37 -13.59
C GLN A 168 0.03 -3.49 -13.88
N SER A 169 -0.23 -3.80 -15.15
CA SER A 169 -1.14 -4.88 -15.54
C SER A 169 -0.61 -6.24 -15.07
N VAL A 170 0.69 -6.49 -15.23
CA VAL A 170 1.32 -7.75 -14.80
C VAL A 170 1.23 -7.93 -13.29
N ILE A 171 1.56 -6.90 -12.50
CA ILE A 171 1.52 -7.02 -11.03
C ILE A 171 0.09 -7.19 -10.51
N LYS A 172 -0.91 -6.51 -11.09
CA LYS A 172 -2.33 -6.73 -10.76
C LYS A 172 -2.72 -8.20 -10.93
N HIS A 173 -2.33 -8.80 -12.04
CA HIS A 173 -2.58 -10.23 -12.29
C HIS A 173 -1.83 -11.13 -11.31
N LEU A 174 -0.56 -10.85 -11.04
CA LEU A 174 0.25 -11.61 -10.07
C LEU A 174 -0.35 -11.58 -8.67
N LEU A 175 -0.82 -10.42 -8.19
CA LEU A 175 -1.41 -10.29 -6.85
C LEU A 175 -2.73 -11.06 -6.73
N LYS A 176 -3.61 -11.01 -7.75
CA LYS A 176 -4.85 -11.81 -7.77
C LYS A 176 -4.54 -13.30 -7.74
N LYS A 177 -3.69 -13.75 -8.65
CA LYS A 177 -3.25 -15.14 -8.72
C LYS A 177 -2.64 -15.62 -7.41
N TYR A 178 -1.78 -14.78 -6.81
CA TYR A 178 -1.14 -15.09 -5.53
C TYR A 178 -2.16 -15.27 -4.39
N ASN A 179 -3.11 -14.36 -4.27
CA ASN A 179 -4.19 -14.47 -3.29
C ASN A 179 -5.01 -15.76 -3.49
N GLU A 180 -5.40 -16.08 -4.73
CA GLU A 180 -6.21 -17.25 -5.08
C GLU A 180 -5.45 -18.58 -4.82
N GLU A 181 -4.19 -18.67 -5.25
CA GLU A 181 -3.41 -19.92 -5.17
C GLU A 181 -2.92 -20.23 -3.75
N HIS A 182 -2.62 -19.20 -2.95
CA HIS A 182 -2.04 -19.36 -1.61
C HIS A 182 -3.02 -19.04 -0.47
N ASN A 183 -4.24 -18.60 -0.77
CA ASN A 183 -5.18 -18.06 0.22
C ASN A 183 -4.51 -17.00 1.12
N ALA A 184 -3.60 -16.23 0.53
CA ALA A 184 -2.84 -15.22 1.23
C ALA A 184 -3.68 -13.96 1.45
N THR A 185 -3.57 -13.35 2.61
CA THR A 185 -4.13 -12.02 2.85
C THR A 185 -3.23 -10.99 2.19
N VAL A 186 -3.81 -10.14 1.33
CA VAL A 186 -3.07 -9.11 0.59
C VAL A 186 -3.65 -7.75 0.91
N ILE A 187 -2.81 -6.82 1.35
CA ILE A 187 -3.22 -5.44 1.62
C ILE A 187 -2.36 -4.53 0.76
N ILE A 188 -3.03 -3.72 -0.05
CA ILE A 188 -2.35 -2.71 -0.88
C ILE A 188 -2.89 -1.33 -0.56
N SER A 189 -2.01 -0.33 -0.49
CA SER A 189 -2.44 1.06 -0.46
C SER A 189 -2.42 1.67 -1.84
N SER A 190 -3.27 2.65 -2.08
CA SER A 190 -3.18 3.52 -3.25
C SER A 190 -3.82 4.88 -2.98
N HIS A 191 -3.27 5.93 -3.60
CA HIS A 191 -3.93 7.21 -3.75
C HIS A 191 -4.71 7.29 -5.07
N ASN A 192 -4.54 6.30 -5.96
CA ASN A 192 -5.30 6.17 -7.20
C ASN A 192 -6.32 5.04 -7.05
N LEU A 193 -7.59 5.42 -7.04
CA LEU A 193 -8.73 4.53 -6.85
C LEU A 193 -8.77 3.40 -7.88
N ASN A 194 -8.53 3.71 -9.17
CA ASN A 194 -8.68 2.76 -10.27
C ASN A 194 -7.75 1.54 -10.12
N HIS A 195 -6.57 1.73 -9.51
CA HIS A 195 -5.67 0.59 -9.28
C HIS A 195 -6.21 -0.40 -8.26
N THR A 196 -6.87 0.10 -7.19
CA THR A 196 -7.42 -0.75 -6.14
C THR A 196 -8.75 -1.39 -6.52
N VAL A 197 -9.63 -0.65 -7.20
CA VAL A 197 -10.93 -1.15 -7.68
C VAL A 197 -10.75 -2.33 -8.63
N ASP A 198 -9.75 -2.26 -9.52
CA ASP A 198 -9.45 -3.34 -10.47
C ASP A 198 -8.98 -4.64 -9.80
N VAL A 199 -8.43 -4.57 -8.58
CA VAL A 199 -7.71 -5.69 -7.96
C VAL A 199 -8.39 -6.19 -6.70
N CYS A 200 -8.92 -5.29 -5.86
CA CYS A 200 -9.36 -5.61 -4.52
C CYS A 200 -10.88 -5.80 -4.43
N PRO A 201 -11.35 -6.96 -3.94
CA PRO A 201 -12.77 -7.21 -3.67
C PRO A 201 -13.32 -6.40 -2.47
N ARG A 202 -12.45 -5.84 -1.62
CA ARG A 202 -12.81 -5.00 -0.48
C ARG A 202 -11.94 -3.76 -0.47
N ILE A 203 -12.54 -2.60 -0.27
CA ILE A 203 -11.85 -1.32 -0.27
C ILE A 203 -12.20 -0.54 0.97
N ALA A 204 -11.17 -0.13 1.72
CA ALA A 204 -11.30 0.77 2.86
C ALA A 204 -10.80 2.18 2.48
N LEU A 205 -11.61 3.19 2.71
CA LEU A 205 -11.24 4.58 2.54
C LEU A 205 -10.74 5.15 3.86
N LEU A 206 -9.48 5.54 3.87
CA LEU A 206 -8.81 6.18 5.01
C LEU A 206 -8.72 7.68 4.79
N GLU A 207 -9.21 8.47 5.73
CA GLU A 207 -9.10 9.91 5.73
C GLU A 207 -8.80 10.42 7.14
N HIS A 208 -7.83 11.33 7.25
CA HIS A 208 -7.38 11.89 8.54
C HIS A 208 -7.12 10.84 9.63
N GLY A 209 -6.60 9.67 9.23
CA GLY A 209 -6.28 8.57 10.14
C GLY A 209 -7.45 7.69 10.55
N ILE A 210 -8.66 7.91 10.02
CA ILE A 210 -9.90 7.20 10.33
C ILE A 210 -10.37 6.45 9.09
N ILE A 211 -10.84 5.20 9.24
CA ILE A 211 -11.51 4.47 8.16
C ILE A 211 -12.95 4.96 8.10
N ILE A 212 -13.27 5.74 7.06
CA ILE A 212 -14.59 6.37 6.89
C ILE A 212 -15.55 5.58 6.02
N ARG A 213 -15.05 4.67 5.21
CA ARG A 213 -15.82 3.71 4.40
C ARG A 213 -15.10 2.38 4.34
N ASP A 214 -15.89 1.33 4.27
CA ASP A 214 -15.43 -0.06 4.08
C ASP A 214 -16.44 -0.75 3.15
N ILE A 215 -16.05 -0.97 1.91
CA ILE A 215 -16.94 -1.27 0.80
C ILE A 215 -16.58 -2.63 0.20
N GLN A 216 -17.57 -3.49 0.00
CA GLN A 216 -17.42 -4.68 -0.84
C GLN A 216 -17.48 -4.26 -2.31
N ASN A 217 -16.43 -4.56 -3.05
CA ASN A 217 -16.27 -4.13 -4.44
C ASN A 217 -16.70 -5.23 -5.42
N GLU A 218 -17.98 -5.52 -5.46
CA GLU A 218 -18.54 -6.46 -6.42
C GLU A 218 -18.72 -5.77 -7.79
N ASN A 219 -18.14 -6.33 -8.83
CA ASN A 219 -18.19 -5.79 -10.19
C ASN A 219 -17.76 -4.31 -10.32
N ASN A 220 -16.72 -3.91 -9.58
CA ASN A 220 -16.20 -2.54 -9.51
C ASN A 220 -17.22 -1.51 -8.99
N SER A 221 -18.19 -1.94 -8.18
CA SER A 221 -19.21 -1.06 -7.62
C SER A 221 -18.66 0.06 -6.73
N ALA A 222 -17.51 -0.17 -6.10
CA ALA A 222 -16.85 0.79 -5.24
C ALA A 222 -16.31 2.03 -5.98
N GLU A 223 -16.04 1.93 -7.29
CA GLU A 223 -15.51 3.04 -8.09
C GLU A 223 -16.44 4.24 -8.03
N LYS A 224 -17.71 4.05 -8.41
CA LYS A 224 -18.70 5.13 -8.43
C LYS A 224 -18.96 5.71 -7.05
N GLU A 225 -19.09 4.86 -6.02
CA GLU A 225 -19.35 5.33 -4.65
C GLU A 225 -18.21 6.21 -4.11
N LEU A 226 -16.97 5.86 -4.43
CA LEU A 226 -15.79 6.61 -4.00
C LEU A 226 -15.55 7.85 -4.86
N GLU A 227 -15.82 7.81 -6.16
CA GLU A 227 -15.79 8.99 -7.03
C GLU A 227 -16.81 10.02 -6.58
N ASP A 228 -18.05 9.61 -6.31
CA ASP A 228 -19.10 10.48 -5.78
C ASP A 228 -18.66 11.13 -4.45
N TYR A 229 -18.04 10.36 -3.57
CA TYR A 229 -17.50 10.87 -2.30
C TYR A 229 -16.43 11.95 -2.51
N PHE A 230 -15.48 11.73 -3.41
CA PHE A 230 -14.42 12.71 -3.70
C PHE A 230 -14.97 13.96 -4.41
N ASN A 231 -15.96 13.81 -5.29
CA ASN A 231 -16.60 14.94 -6.00
C ASN A 231 -17.39 15.83 -5.06
N ILE A 232 -18.17 15.27 -4.14
CA ILE A 232 -18.92 16.04 -3.12
C ILE A 232 -17.97 16.88 -2.27
N ASN A 233 -16.85 16.32 -1.83
CA ASN A 233 -15.86 17.07 -1.04
C ASN A 233 -15.20 18.22 -1.81
N ILE A 234 -15.11 18.15 -3.13
CA ILE A 234 -14.60 19.24 -3.98
C ILE A 234 -15.62 20.37 -4.03
N ASP A 235 -16.91 20.05 -4.21
CA ASP A 235 -17.99 21.03 -4.29
C ASP A 235 -18.15 21.78 -2.95
N ASP A 236 -18.12 21.08 -1.83
CA ASP A 236 -18.13 21.68 -0.49
C ASP A 236 -16.95 22.63 -0.27
N PHE A 237 -15.74 22.24 -0.70
CA PHE A 237 -14.54 23.07 -0.60
C PHE A 237 -14.58 24.33 -1.49
N ILE A 238 -15.21 24.23 -2.65
CA ILE A 238 -15.41 25.39 -3.55
C ILE A 238 -16.43 26.35 -2.91
N GLN A 239 -17.54 25.85 -2.39
CA GLN A 239 -18.55 26.66 -1.71
C GLN A 239 -18.00 27.37 -0.47
N GLU A 240 -17.20 26.69 0.37
CA GLU A 240 -16.54 27.32 1.52
C GLU A 240 -15.60 28.47 1.12
N LYS A 241 -14.88 28.33 0.00
CA LYS A 241 -14.00 29.40 -0.51
C LYS A 241 -14.75 30.57 -1.12
N GLU A 242 -15.89 30.34 -1.79
CA GLU A 242 -16.76 31.40 -2.32
C GLU A 242 -17.41 32.19 -1.19
N VAL A 243 -17.82 31.51 -0.10
CA VAL A 243 -18.38 32.18 1.09
C VAL A 243 -17.31 32.96 1.88
N ALA A 244 -16.04 32.47 1.87
CA ALA A 244 -14.94 33.12 2.57
C ALA A 244 -14.33 34.33 1.84
N ASN A 245 -14.70 34.58 0.57
CA ASN A 245 -14.15 35.67 -0.24
C ASN A 245 -15.25 36.41 -1.02
N PRO A 246 -16.19 37.16 -0.33
CA PRO A 246 -17.27 37.88 -0.99
C PRO A 246 -16.87 39.21 -1.64
N GLU A 247 -15.59 39.57 -1.72
CA GLU A 247 -15.12 40.86 -2.25
C GLU A 247 -14.27 40.69 -3.52
N THR A 248 -14.87 40.49 -4.70
CA THR A 248 -14.27 40.93 -6.00
C THR A 248 -15.32 41.05 -7.12
N GLU A 249 -16.51 41.61 -6.84
CA GLU A 249 -17.42 42.05 -7.91
C GLU A 249 -17.99 43.45 -7.61
N GLU A 250 -17.12 44.47 -7.47
CA GLU A 250 -17.53 45.88 -7.60
C GLU A 250 -16.32 46.79 -7.88
N ALA A 251 -15.77 46.73 -9.09
CA ALA A 251 -14.88 47.77 -9.57
C ALA A 251 -14.75 47.76 -11.12
N THR A 252 -15.88 47.76 -11.85
CA THR A 252 -15.90 48.23 -13.25
C THR A 252 -17.27 48.84 -13.61
N ALA A 253 -17.57 49.96 -12.98
CA ALA A 253 -18.60 50.86 -13.51
C ALA A 253 -18.29 52.30 -13.05
N GLY A 254 -17.82 53.10 -13.95
CA GLY A 254 -17.82 54.53 -13.76
C GLY A 254 -16.50 55.24 -13.98
N THR A 255 -16.24 55.61 -15.22
CA THR A 255 -15.87 56.99 -15.62
C THR A 255 -15.87 57.09 -17.13
N GLU A 256 -17.01 57.45 -17.67
CA GLU A 256 -17.11 58.30 -18.87
C GLU A 256 -17.47 59.69 -18.35
N GLU A 257 -16.53 60.63 -18.54
CA GLU A 257 -16.74 62.03 -18.92
C GLU A 257 -15.37 62.64 -19.27
#